data_ac122e3c1b352b01945ac507ec4d0e48
#
_entry.id   ac122e3c1b352b01945ac507ec4d0e48
#
_cell.length_a   1.000
_cell.length_b   1.000
_cell.length_c   1.000
_cell.angle_alpha   90.00
_cell.angle_beta   90.00
_cell.angle_gamma   90.00
#
_symmetry.space_group_name_H-M   'P 1'
#
loop_
_entity.id
_entity.type
_entity.pdbx_description
1 polymer ?
#
loop_
_entity_poly.entity_id
_entity_poly.type
_entity_poly.pdbx_seq_one_letter_code
_entity_poly.pdbx_strand_id
1 'polypeptide(L)'
;ADLAVIEGVMGLYDGGRQGISSTAEIAKMLQAPVLLVLDVKSMGASAAAVALGFRQYDPAVPFAGVILNRLGSVTHRQMIEEAMSQLHLPVFGCVYRDDVLHLPERHLGLLPVSENPSAAIERLGDGMAEQVQMESVYRLARGACPLHVPECAESPLTEAGLPRLRIGVVRDEAFSFYYEDSLQVLKDCGVELIPLSLLHDSVLPDVDGLLIGGGFPEMFLQELEANET
;
A
#
# COMPACT_ATOMS: atom_id res chain seq x y z
N ALA A 1 2.78 -12.41 10.34
CA ALA A 1 3.34 -11.06 10.58
C ALA A 1 2.90 -10.58 11.96
N ASP A 2 3.76 -9.82 12.66
CA ASP A 2 3.46 -9.31 14.00
C ASP A 2 2.69 -7.99 13.93
N LEU A 3 2.72 -7.35 12.77
CA LEU A 3 2.13 -6.04 12.51
C LEU A 3 1.81 -5.90 11.04
N ALA A 4 0.69 -5.25 10.72
CA ALA A 4 0.31 -4.88 9.37
C ALA A 4 0.28 -3.34 9.24
N VAL A 5 0.85 -2.84 8.16
CA VAL A 5 0.73 -1.43 7.75
C VAL A 5 -0.09 -1.37 6.48
N ILE A 6 -1.18 -0.63 6.52
CA ILE A 6 -2.12 -0.52 5.40
C ILE A 6 -2.00 0.87 4.81
N GLU A 7 -1.61 0.96 3.54
CA GLU A 7 -1.56 2.22 2.80
C GLU A 7 -2.87 2.45 2.07
N GLY A 8 -3.42 3.68 2.17
CA GLY A 8 -4.55 4.11 1.37
C GLY A 8 -4.11 4.54 -0.03
N VAL A 9 -4.83 4.10 -1.06
CA VAL A 9 -4.48 4.39 -2.46
C VAL A 9 -4.74 5.86 -2.84
N MET A 10 -5.74 6.48 -2.22
CA MET A 10 -6.16 7.87 -2.45
C MET A 10 -6.26 8.63 -1.13
N GLY A 11 -6.81 9.84 -1.16
CA GLY A 11 -7.10 10.57 0.07
C GLY A 11 -8.00 9.77 1.02
N LEU A 12 -7.86 10.02 2.31
CA LEU A 12 -8.52 9.24 3.38
C LEU A 12 -10.04 9.03 3.15
N TYR A 13 -10.72 10.07 2.68
CA TYR A 13 -12.18 10.05 2.45
C TYR A 13 -12.57 9.91 0.98
N ASP A 14 -11.57 9.79 0.08
CA ASP A 14 -11.83 9.61 -1.33
C ASP A 14 -12.18 8.14 -1.61
N GLY A 15 -13.28 7.96 -2.35
CA GLY A 15 -13.81 6.65 -2.67
C GLY A 15 -14.90 6.74 -3.74
N GLY A 16 -15.67 5.70 -3.89
CA GLY A 16 -16.84 5.68 -4.77
C GLY A 16 -17.97 6.59 -4.27
N ARG A 17 -19.12 6.54 -4.92
CA ARG A 17 -20.28 7.32 -4.50
C ARG A 17 -20.62 7.05 -3.05
N GLN A 18 -20.85 8.10 -2.27
CA GLN A 18 -21.15 8.06 -0.83
C GLN A 18 -19.99 7.56 0.05
N GLY A 19 -18.74 7.64 -0.44
CA GLY A 19 -17.55 7.22 0.30
C GLY A 19 -17.34 5.71 0.38
N ILE A 20 -18.11 4.92 -0.38
CA ILE A 20 -17.95 3.46 -0.44
C ILE A 20 -16.54 3.13 -0.94
N SER A 21 -15.87 2.18 -0.27
CA SER A 21 -14.50 1.73 -0.56
C SER A 21 -13.44 2.81 -0.34
N SER A 22 -13.72 3.82 0.50
CA SER A 22 -12.67 4.76 0.93
C SER A 22 -11.74 4.14 1.97
N THR A 23 -10.54 4.68 2.08
CA THR A 23 -9.59 4.28 3.14
C THR A 23 -10.20 4.45 4.53
N ALA A 24 -11.01 5.50 4.73
CA ALA A 24 -11.73 5.74 5.99
C ALA A 24 -12.72 4.61 6.32
N GLU A 25 -13.43 4.09 5.32
CA GLU A 25 -14.35 2.96 5.51
C GLU A 25 -13.60 1.70 5.92
N ILE A 26 -12.52 1.38 5.23
CA ILE A 26 -11.66 0.24 5.60
C ILE A 26 -11.10 0.40 7.01
N ALA A 27 -10.61 1.59 7.38
CA ALA A 27 -10.10 1.86 8.72
C ALA A 27 -11.17 1.65 9.81
N LYS A 28 -12.43 2.04 9.55
CA LYS A 28 -13.56 1.80 10.46
C LYS A 28 -13.89 0.31 10.57
N MET A 29 -13.95 -0.40 9.46
CA MET A 29 -14.23 -1.85 9.43
C MET A 29 -13.18 -2.64 10.21
N LEU A 30 -11.91 -2.29 10.03
CA LEU A 30 -10.79 -2.94 10.71
C LEU A 30 -10.54 -2.38 12.12
N GLN A 31 -11.21 -1.30 12.51
CA GLN A 31 -10.90 -0.53 13.72
C GLN A 31 -9.41 -0.18 13.84
N ALA A 32 -8.76 0.01 12.69
CA ALA A 32 -7.34 0.28 12.61
C ALA A 32 -7.04 1.76 12.87
N PRO A 33 -6.08 2.09 13.75
CA PRO A 33 -5.73 3.47 14.03
C PRO A 33 -5.13 4.13 12.78
N VAL A 34 -5.62 5.33 12.45
CA VAL A 34 -5.20 6.09 11.27
C VAL A 34 -4.13 7.09 11.63
N LEU A 35 -2.98 6.99 10.99
CA LEU A 35 -1.95 8.02 10.96
C LEU A 35 -2.05 8.78 9.62
N LEU A 36 -2.47 10.04 9.69
CA LEU A 36 -2.58 10.89 8.51
C LEU A 36 -1.20 11.43 8.13
N VAL A 37 -0.70 11.07 6.95
CA VAL A 37 0.50 11.70 6.38
C VAL A 37 0.07 13.00 5.69
N LEU A 38 0.51 14.13 6.24
CA LEU A 38 0.12 15.45 5.75
C LEU A 38 1.30 16.14 5.07
N ASP A 39 1.16 16.45 3.78
CA ASP A 39 2.11 17.30 3.08
C ASP A 39 1.97 18.74 3.59
N VAL A 40 2.98 19.20 4.30
CA VAL A 40 3.00 20.54 4.89
C VAL A 40 3.87 21.53 4.11
N LYS A 41 4.24 21.19 2.88
CA LYS A 41 5.00 22.11 2.02
C LYS A 41 4.27 23.44 1.92
N SER A 42 4.95 24.53 2.27
CA SER A 42 4.43 25.90 2.22
C SER A 42 3.22 26.16 3.13
N MET A 43 2.96 25.30 4.12
CA MET A 43 1.96 25.52 5.16
C MET A 43 2.60 26.03 6.45
N GLY A 44 1.86 26.78 7.24
CA GLY A 44 2.15 27.11 8.62
C GLY A 44 1.09 26.50 9.54
N ALA A 45 0.52 27.30 10.43
CA ALA A 45 -0.57 26.87 11.33
C ALA A 45 -1.81 26.30 10.59
N SER A 46 -2.01 26.63 9.31
CA SER A 46 -3.07 26.04 8.47
C SER A 46 -3.00 24.52 8.37
N ALA A 47 -1.82 23.91 8.53
CA ALA A 47 -1.65 22.47 8.57
C ALA A 47 -2.49 21.83 9.71
N ALA A 48 -2.55 22.50 10.87
CA ALA A 48 -3.37 22.04 12.00
C ALA A 48 -4.86 22.14 11.71
N ALA A 49 -5.30 23.18 10.99
CA ALA A 49 -6.70 23.31 10.58
C ALA A 49 -7.10 22.20 9.59
N VAL A 50 -6.21 21.84 8.66
CA VAL A 50 -6.42 20.72 7.73
C VAL A 50 -6.54 19.40 8.50
N ALA A 51 -5.58 19.11 9.39
CA ALA A 51 -5.59 17.88 10.19
C ALA A 51 -6.83 17.79 11.09
N LEU A 52 -7.25 18.93 11.67
CA LEU A 52 -8.49 19.00 12.45
C LEU A 52 -9.70 18.70 11.59
N GLY A 53 -9.75 19.22 10.36
CA GLY A 53 -10.80 18.94 9.40
C GLY A 53 -10.92 17.44 9.13
N PHE A 54 -9.81 16.77 8.85
CA PHE A 54 -9.77 15.31 8.65
C PHE A 54 -10.30 14.56 9.89
N ARG A 55 -9.85 14.93 11.08
CA ARG A 55 -10.30 14.29 12.33
C ARG A 55 -11.79 14.49 12.60
N GLN A 56 -12.34 15.65 12.25
CA GLN A 56 -13.72 16.00 12.56
C GLN A 56 -14.71 15.63 11.46
N TYR A 57 -14.26 15.41 10.24
CA TYR A 57 -15.13 15.11 9.10
C TYR A 57 -15.94 13.83 9.34
N ASP A 58 -15.32 12.80 9.86
CA ASP A 58 -15.99 11.57 10.31
C ASP A 58 -15.40 11.12 11.65
N PRO A 59 -16.06 11.45 12.78
CA PRO A 59 -15.60 11.07 14.11
C PRO A 59 -15.56 9.56 14.38
N ALA A 60 -16.16 8.73 13.51
CA ALA A 60 -16.11 7.28 13.62
C ALA A 60 -14.77 6.69 13.13
N VAL A 61 -13.99 7.46 12.37
CA VAL A 61 -12.66 7.06 11.95
C VAL A 61 -11.72 7.09 13.17
N PRO A 62 -11.00 6.00 13.48
CA PRO A 62 -10.08 5.95 14.61
C PRO A 62 -8.80 6.76 14.34
N PHE A 63 -8.94 8.07 14.26
CA PHE A 63 -7.87 9.01 13.96
C PHE A 63 -6.88 9.10 15.14
N ALA A 64 -5.66 8.61 14.95
CA ALA A 64 -4.65 8.56 16.02
C ALA A 64 -3.73 9.80 16.04
N GLY A 65 -3.41 10.35 14.88
CA GLY A 65 -2.53 11.52 14.79
C GLY A 65 -1.99 11.74 13.38
N VAL A 66 -0.92 12.50 13.29
CA VAL A 66 -0.33 12.93 12.02
C VAL A 66 1.16 12.63 11.92
N ILE A 67 1.63 12.45 10.69
CA ILE A 67 3.03 12.56 10.30
C ILE A 67 3.14 13.77 9.38
N LEU A 68 3.97 14.74 9.75
CA LEU A 68 4.21 15.96 8.98
C LEU A 68 5.27 15.68 7.93
N ASN A 69 4.90 15.72 6.66
CA ASN A 69 5.80 15.43 5.54
C ASN A 69 6.21 16.70 4.80
N ARG A 70 7.42 16.69 4.23
CA ARG A 70 7.99 17.78 3.41
C ARG A 70 8.24 19.08 4.19
N LEU A 71 8.66 18.96 5.44
CA LEU A 71 9.11 20.09 6.25
C LEU A 71 10.33 20.77 5.61
N GLY A 72 10.38 22.10 5.68
CA GLY A 72 11.47 22.88 5.08
C GLY A 72 12.60 23.24 6.04
N SER A 73 12.31 23.33 7.35
CA SER A 73 13.28 23.75 8.36
C SER A 73 12.80 23.42 9.77
N VAL A 74 13.71 23.52 10.75
CA VAL A 74 13.38 23.35 12.17
C VAL A 74 12.36 24.39 12.63
N THR A 75 12.47 25.64 12.20
CA THR A 75 11.51 26.70 12.54
C THR A 75 10.13 26.39 11.94
N HIS A 76 10.08 25.86 10.73
CA HIS A 76 8.84 25.44 10.10
C HIS A 76 8.17 24.31 10.88
N ARG A 77 8.94 23.32 11.33
CA ARG A 77 8.47 22.26 12.21
C ARG A 77 7.88 22.81 13.51
N GLN A 78 8.63 23.66 14.23
CA GLN A 78 8.19 24.23 15.50
C GLN A 78 6.85 24.97 15.39
N MET A 79 6.68 25.79 14.33
CA MET A 79 5.45 26.52 14.08
C MET A 79 4.24 25.58 13.91
N ILE A 80 4.42 24.47 13.19
CA ILE A 80 3.32 23.54 12.94
C ILE A 80 3.04 22.69 14.18
N GLU A 81 4.07 22.18 14.86
CA GLU A 81 3.92 21.40 16.09
C GLU A 81 3.21 22.22 17.20
N GLU A 82 3.49 23.50 17.32
CA GLU A 82 2.79 24.39 18.25
C GLU A 82 1.30 24.48 17.92
N ALA A 83 0.94 24.66 16.64
CA ALA A 83 -0.44 24.72 16.21
C ALA A 83 -1.16 23.36 16.41
N MET A 84 -0.49 22.22 16.15
CA MET A 84 -1.02 20.87 16.42
C MET A 84 -1.27 20.65 17.91
N SER A 85 -0.34 21.12 18.76
CA SER A 85 -0.44 21.00 20.23
C SER A 85 -1.68 21.74 20.77
N GLN A 86 -1.99 22.94 20.26
CA GLN A 86 -3.17 23.69 20.64
C GLN A 86 -4.48 22.94 20.35
N LEU A 87 -4.50 22.07 19.38
CA LEU A 87 -5.63 21.23 18.99
C LEU A 87 -5.59 19.82 19.58
N HIS A 88 -4.61 19.54 20.45
CA HIS A 88 -4.37 18.19 20.98
C HIS A 88 -4.29 17.13 19.88
N LEU A 89 -3.58 17.44 18.78
CA LEU A 89 -3.31 16.55 17.67
C LEU A 89 -1.92 15.91 17.86
N PRO A 90 -1.83 14.61 18.13
CA PRO A 90 -0.53 13.94 18.27
C PRO A 90 0.26 13.97 16.95
N VAL A 91 1.54 14.29 17.04
CA VAL A 91 2.49 14.25 15.92
C VAL A 91 3.42 13.06 16.10
N PHE A 92 3.34 12.09 15.21
CA PHE A 92 4.13 10.86 15.25
C PHE A 92 5.42 10.93 14.44
N GLY A 93 5.60 11.96 13.63
CA GLY A 93 6.81 12.15 12.84
C GLY A 93 6.87 13.51 12.17
N CYS A 94 8.11 13.93 11.89
CA CYS A 94 8.45 15.20 11.27
C CYS A 94 9.48 14.96 10.17
N VAL A 95 9.01 14.68 8.95
CA VAL A 95 9.86 14.31 7.82
C VAL A 95 10.24 15.54 7.02
N TYR A 96 11.54 15.81 6.94
CA TYR A 96 12.08 16.92 6.18
C TYR A 96 12.19 16.58 4.68
N ARG A 97 12.20 17.63 3.87
CA ARG A 97 12.55 17.46 2.45
C ARG A 97 14.00 17.08 2.34
N ASP A 98 14.24 15.94 1.74
CA ASP A 98 15.58 15.41 1.50
C ASP A 98 15.57 14.73 0.13
N ASP A 99 16.47 15.15 -0.74
CA ASP A 99 16.63 14.56 -2.09
C ASP A 99 17.14 13.10 -2.01
N VAL A 100 17.79 12.73 -0.91
CA VAL A 100 18.26 11.35 -0.67
C VAL A 100 17.10 10.40 -0.38
N LEU A 101 16.01 10.91 0.19
CA LEU A 101 14.79 10.17 0.49
C LEU A 101 13.79 10.20 -0.67
N HIS A 102 14.15 10.81 -1.79
CA HIS A 102 13.30 10.87 -2.96
C HIS A 102 13.42 9.57 -3.78
N LEU A 103 12.32 8.86 -3.92
CA LEU A 103 12.22 7.77 -4.90
C LEU A 103 11.86 8.37 -6.26
N PRO A 104 12.53 7.97 -7.35
CA PRO A 104 12.14 8.41 -8.67
C PRO A 104 10.71 7.96 -8.97
N GLU A 105 9.88 8.90 -9.38
CA GLU A 105 8.51 8.63 -9.81
C GLU A 105 8.51 8.22 -11.28
N ARG A 106 7.87 7.11 -11.61
CA ARG A 106 7.49 6.72 -12.97
C ARG A 106 5.98 6.87 -13.14
N HIS A 107 5.41 6.26 -14.15
CA HIS A 107 3.97 6.32 -14.41
C HIS A 107 3.14 6.06 -13.15
N LEU A 108 2.20 6.96 -12.84
CA LEU A 108 1.33 6.93 -11.67
C LEU A 108 2.04 7.00 -10.30
N GLY A 109 3.32 7.44 -10.24
CA GLY A 109 4.05 7.54 -8.98
C GLY A 109 4.48 6.19 -8.39
N LEU A 110 4.43 5.12 -9.18
CA LEU A 110 4.78 3.77 -8.75
C LEU A 110 6.06 3.29 -9.45
N LEU A 111 6.94 2.62 -8.69
CA LEU A 111 8.04 1.84 -9.21
C LEU A 111 7.78 0.36 -8.91
N PRO A 112 7.90 -0.54 -9.91
CA PRO A 112 7.86 -1.97 -9.64
C PRO A 112 8.90 -2.36 -8.60
N VAL A 113 8.56 -3.29 -7.71
CA VAL A 113 9.47 -3.77 -6.66
C VAL A 113 10.77 -4.35 -7.26
N SER A 114 10.67 -4.96 -8.43
CA SER A 114 11.80 -5.51 -9.19
C SER A 114 12.84 -4.46 -9.65
N GLU A 115 12.41 -3.20 -9.80
CA GLU A 115 13.27 -2.09 -10.20
C GLU A 115 13.81 -1.28 -9.01
N ASN A 116 13.30 -1.52 -7.80
CA ASN A 116 13.68 -0.79 -6.59
C ASN A 116 14.96 -1.42 -6.00
N PRO A 117 16.10 -0.72 -6.06
CA PRO A 117 17.30 -1.26 -5.44
C PRO A 117 17.10 -1.39 -3.94
N SER A 118 17.34 -2.55 -3.36
CA SER A 118 17.23 -2.82 -1.91
C SER A 118 17.93 -1.76 -1.07
N ALA A 119 19.07 -1.24 -1.55
CA ALA A 119 19.81 -0.17 -0.91
C ALA A 119 19.05 1.19 -0.86
N ALA A 120 18.10 1.44 -1.76
CA ALA A 120 17.28 2.65 -1.70
C ALA A 120 16.19 2.51 -0.64
N ILE A 121 15.59 1.34 -0.52
CA ILE A 121 14.58 1.02 0.50
C ILE A 121 15.20 1.04 1.89
N GLU A 122 16.41 0.49 2.07
CA GLU A 122 17.13 0.54 3.34
C GLU A 122 17.43 1.97 3.77
N ARG A 123 17.96 2.81 2.87
CA ARG A 123 18.20 4.24 3.17
C ARG A 123 16.93 5.00 3.53
N LEU A 124 15.82 4.71 2.86
CA LEU A 124 14.51 5.27 3.22
C LEU A 124 14.10 4.81 4.62
N GLY A 125 14.26 3.54 4.93
CA GLY A 125 13.96 2.97 6.24
C GLY A 125 14.75 3.67 7.35
N ASP A 126 16.05 3.81 7.17
CA ASP A 126 16.93 4.48 8.11
C ASP A 126 16.55 5.96 8.31
N GLY A 127 16.37 6.69 7.21
CA GLY A 127 15.96 8.10 7.26
C GLY A 127 14.58 8.31 7.88
N MET A 128 13.65 7.39 7.69
CA MET A 128 12.34 7.44 8.34
C MET A 128 12.42 7.07 9.82
N ALA A 129 13.27 6.12 10.20
CA ALA A 129 13.47 5.74 11.61
C ALA A 129 14.02 6.91 12.47
N GLU A 130 14.81 7.80 11.88
CA GLU A 130 15.31 9.00 12.56
C GLU A 130 14.26 10.10 12.73
N GLN A 131 13.27 10.18 11.84
CA GLN A 131 12.32 11.28 11.73
C GLN A 131 10.91 10.94 12.19
N VAL A 132 10.61 9.65 12.38
CA VAL A 132 9.32 9.14 12.87
C VAL A 132 9.52 8.49 14.24
N GLN A 133 8.58 8.71 15.13
CA GLN A 133 8.57 8.10 16.47
C GLN A 133 8.16 6.62 16.38
N MET A 134 9.07 5.79 15.84
CA MET A 134 8.77 4.38 15.50
C MET A 134 8.21 3.59 16.69
N GLU A 135 8.74 3.81 17.91
CA GLU A 135 8.25 3.15 19.13
C GLU A 135 6.79 3.54 19.46
N SER A 136 6.41 4.80 19.19
CA SER A 136 5.04 5.27 19.39
C SER A 136 4.10 4.69 18.34
N VAL A 137 4.54 4.60 17.08
CA VAL A 137 3.80 3.94 15.98
C VAL A 137 3.61 2.46 16.30
N TYR A 138 4.67 1.79 16.75
CA TYR A 138 4.61 0.38 17.12
C TYR A 138 3.64 0.11 18.28
N ARG A 139 3.68 0.95 19.34
CA ARG A 139 2.71 0.86 20.44
C ARG A 139 1.28 1.11 19.98
N LEU A 140 1.08 2.08 19.09
CA LEU A 140 -0.23 2.37 18.51
C LEU A 140 -0.78 1.14 17.78
N ALA A 141 0.03 0.53 16.93
CA ALA A 141 -0.36 -0.65 16.16
C ALA A 141 -0.65 -1.86 17.05
N ARG A 142 0.18 -2.11 18.08
CA ARG A 142 -0.08 -3.19 19.06
C ARG A 142 -1.31 -2.95 19.92
N GLY A 143 -1.73 -1.71 20.07
CA GLY A 143 -2.96 -1.33 20.78
C GLY A 143 -4.21 -1.39 19.91
N ALA A 144 -4.09 -1.73 18.63
CA ALA A 144 -5.24 -1.87 17.74
C ALA A 144 -6.16 -3.01 18.21
N CYS A 145 -7.46 -2.85 17.96
CA CYS A 145 -8.45 -3.87 18.31
C CYS A 145 -8.15 -5.19 17.59
N PRO A 146 -8.17 -6.33 18.29
CA PRO A 146 -8.07 -7.62 17.61
C PRO A 146 -9.22 -7.79 16.63
N LEU A 147 -8.91 -8.18 15.41
CA LEU A 147 -9.93 -8.53 14.43
C LEU A 147 -10.54 -9.88 14.79
N HIS A 148 -11.86 -9.90 14.89
CA HIS A 148 -12.58 -11.17 14.93
C HIS A 148 -12.69 -11.71 13.51
N VAL A 149 -11.79 -12.60 13.14
CA VAL A 149 -11.87 -13.33 11.87
C VAL A 149 -12.81 -14.52 12.10
N PRO A 150 -13.98 -14.58 11.44
CA PRO A 150 -14.84 -15.76 11.52
C PRO A 150 -14.04 -16.96 10.97
N GLU A 151 -14.21 -18.12 11.58
CA GLU A 151 -13.65 -19.35 11.02
C GLU A 151 -14.14 -19.47 9.58
N CYS A 152 -13.18 -19.49 8.64
CA CYS A 152 -13.49 -19.67 7.23
C CYS A 152 -14.18 -21.02 7.09
N ALA A 153 -15.41 -21.04 6.62
CA ALA A 153 -16.03 -22.29 6.19
C ALA A 153 -15.08 -22.93 5.16
N GLU A 154 -14.76 -24.20 5.35
CA GLU A 154 -13.95 -24.96 4.41
C GLU A 154 -14.48 -24.69 2.99
N SER A 155 -13.57 -24.35 2.08
CA SER A 155 -13.95 -24.00 0.72
C SER A 155 -14.69 -25.19 0.07
N PRO A 156 -15.96 -25.05 -0.30
CA PRO A 156 -16.75 -26.19 -0.79
C PRO A 156 -16.41 -26.61 -2.22
N LEU A 157 -15.33 -26.09 -2.81
CA LEU A 157 -15.10 -26.12 -4.24
C LEU A 157 -14.19 -27.25 -4.74
N THR A 158 -13.69 -28.12 -3.86
CA THR A 158 -13.00 -29.33 -4.30
C THR A 158 -14.00 -30.48 -4.51
N GLU A 159 -14.74 -30.46 -5.63
CA GLU A 159 -15.38 -31.68 -6.08
C GLU A 159 -14.30 -32.68 -6.53
N ALA A 160 -14.16 -33.75 -5.76
CA ALA A 160 -13.25 -34.83 -6.07
C ALA A 160 -13.64 -35.45 -7.43
N GLY A 161 -12.79 -35.27 -8.45
CA GLY A 161 -12.97 -35.90 -9.75
C GLY A 161 -12.95 -34.98 -10.97
N LEU A 162 -12.89 -33.66 -10.80
CA LEU A 162 -12.67 -32.76 -11.94
C LEU A 162 -11.19 -32.83 -12.40
N PRO A 163 -10.94 -32.77 -13.73
CA PRO A 163 -9.59 -32.67 -14.24
C PRO A 163 -8.93 -31.39 -13.67
N ARG A 164 -7.69 -31.51 -13.21
CA ARG A 164 -6.93 -30.34 -12.74
C ARG A 164 -6.65 -29.44 -13.93
N LEU A 165 -7.24 -28.25 -13.93
CA LEU A 165 -6.92 -27.21 -14.89
C LEU A 165 -5.52 -26.66 -14.60
N ARG A 166 -4.75 -26.48 -15.66
CA ARG A 166 -3.42 -25.89 -15.61
C ARG A 166 -3.48 -24.49 -16.19
N ILE A 167 -3.27 -23.47 -15.36
CA ILE A 167 -3.33 -22.07 -15.77
C ILE A 167 -1.94 -21.45 -15.71
N GLY A 168 -1.44 -20.99 -16.87
CA GLY A 168 -0.22 -20.19 -16.93
C GLY A 168 -0.48 -18.81 -16.33
N VAL A 169 0.27 -18.43 -15.31
CA VAL A 169 0.19 -17.10 -14.70
C VAL A 169 1.40 -16.29 -15.16
N VAL A 170 1.13 -15.26 -15.95
CA VAL A 170 2.18 -14.38 -16.44
C VAL A 170 2.68 -13.50 -15.30
N ARG A 171 3.94 -13.68 -14.90
CA ARG A 171 4.54 -12.95 -13.78
C ARG A 171 5.98 -12.58 -14.09
N ASP A 172 6.16 -11.35 -14.53
CA ASP A 172 7.45 -10.74 -14.88
C ASP A 172 7.41 -9.23 -14.60
N GLU A 173 8.39 -8.50 -15.10
CA GLU A 173 8.52 -7.06 -14.91
C GLU A 173 7.40 -6.27 -15.58
N ALA A 174 6.83 -6.80 -16.68
CA ALA A 174 5.71 -6.18 -17.40
C ALA A 174 4.37 -6.46 -16.73
N PHE A 175 4.20 -7.65 -16.13
CA PHE A 175 2.94 -8.12 -15.57
C PHE A 175 3.13 -8.62 -14.14
N SER A 176 2.97 -7.73 -13.15
CA SER A 176 3.26 -8.01 -11.74
C SER A 176 2.09 -7.74 -10.78
N PHE A 177 0.96 -7.22 -11.26
CA PHE A 177 -0.16 -6.83 -10.41
C PHE A 177 -1.14 -7.98 -10.21
N TYR A 178 -0.94 -8.72 -9.13
CA TYR A 178 -1.80 -9.81 -8.70
C TYR A 178 -2.19 -9.66 -7.23
N TYR A 179 -3.42 -10.03 -6.92
CA TYR A 179 -3.83 -10.26 -5.56
C TYR A 179 -3.54 -11.72 -5.19
N GLU A 180 -2.71 -11.92 -4.18
CA GLU A 180 -2.26 -13.26 -3.78
C GLU A 180 -3.45 -14.13 -3.32
N ASP A 181 -4.44 -13.53 -2.65
CA ASP A 181 -5.69 -14.20 -2.25
C ASP A 181 -6.47 -14.72 -3.46
N SER A 182 -6.51 -13.98 -4.58
CA SER A 182 -7.16 -14.44 -5.80
C SER A 182 -6.45 -15.67 -6.40
N LEU A 183 -5.12 -15.66 -6.38
CA LEU A 183 -4.33 -16.81 -6.79
C LEU A 183 -4.52 -18.00 -5.84
N GLN A 184 -4.65 -17.73 -4.55
CA GLN A 184 -4.92 -18.77 -3.55
C GLN A 184 -6.30 -19.41 -3.76
N VAL A 185 -7.34 -18.61 -4.02
CA VAL A 185 -8.68 -19.12 -4.34
C VAL A 185 -8.65 -20.04 -5.56
N LEU A 186 -7.89 -19.71 -6.61
CA LEU A 186 -7.74 -20.61 -7.76
C LEU A 186 -7.10 -21.94 -7.36
N LYS A 187 -6.05 -21.92 -6.53
CA LYS A 187 -5.42 -23.14 -6.00
C LYS A 187 -6.41 -23.97 -5.15
N ASP A 188 -7.19 -23.30 -4.31
CA ASP A 188 -8.20 -23.96 -3.47
C ASP A 188 -9.33 -24.58 -4.29
N CYS A 189 -9.58 -24.02 -5.49
CA CYS A 189 -10.47 -24.62 -6.50
C CYS A 189 -9.84 -25.80 -7.28
N GLY A 190 -8.61 -26.19 -6.93
CA GLY A 190 -7.91 -27.31 -7.59
C GLY A 190 -7.16 -26.94 -8.86
N VAL A 191 -7.01 -25.65 -9.15
CA VAL A 191 -6.23 -25.17 -10.31
C VAL A 191 -4.73 -25.26 -10.02
N GLU A 192 -3.97 -25.81 -10.96
CA GLU A 192 -2.51 -25.77 -10.94
C GLU A 192 -2.04 -24.47 -11.60
N LEU A 193 -1.40 -23.59 -10.83
CA LEU A 193 -0.85 -22.34 -11.34
C LEU A 193 0.60 -22.52 -11.77
N ILE A 194 0.88 -22.26 -13.04
CA ILE A 194 2.21 -22.42 -13.66
C ILE A 194 2.75 -21.02 -13.95
N PRO A 195 3.84 -20.59 -13.29
CA PRO A 195 4.45 -19.30 -13.58
C PRO A 195 4.99 -19.27 -15.00
N LEU A 196 4.79 -18.14 -15.68
CA LEU A 196 5.21 -17.90 -17.06
C LEU A 196 5.68 -16.44 -17.18
N SER A 197 6.73 -16.20 -17.94
CA SER A 197 7.18 -14.86 -18.32
C SER A 197 6.98 -14.62 -19.81
N LEU A 198 6.31 -13.53 -20.17
CA LEU A 198 6.23 -13.08 -21.56
C LEU A 198 7.49 -12.31 -22.01
N LEU A 199 8.39 -11.97 -21.10
CA LEU A 199 9.64 -11.29 -21.43
C LEU A 199 10.81 -12.27 -21.57
N HIS A 200 10.80 -13.39 -20.84
CA HIS A 200 11.98 -14.24 -20.67
C HIS A 200 11.79 -15.67 -21.17
N ASP A 201 10.57 -16.19 -21.18
CA ASP A 201 10.31 -17.55 -21.63
C ASP A 201 10.18 -17.59 -23.15
N SER A 202 10.78 -18.59 -23.75
CA SER A 202 10.78 -18.83 -25.21
C SER A 202 9.83 -19.94 -25.64
N VAL A 203 9.12 -20.55 -24.69
CA VAL A 203 8.19 -21.65 -24.94
C VAL A 203 7.00 -21.53 -24.01
N LEU A 204 5.80 -21.54 -24.60
CA LEU A 204 4.56 -21.62 -23.82
C LEU A 204 4.48 -23.01 -23.18
N PRO A 205 4.35 -23.13 -21.85
CA PRO A 205 4.13 -24.40 -21.19
C PRO A 205 2.78 -25.00 -21.60
N ASP A 206 2.64 -26.32 -21.43
CA ASP A 206 1.37 -27.00 -21.65
C ASP A 206 0.37 -26.57 -20.57
N VAL A 207 -0.56 -25.67 -20.93
CA VAL A 207 -1.58 -25.08 -20.06
C VAL A 207 -2.93 -25.00 -20.76
N ASP A 208 -4.01 -25.08 -19.97
CA ASP A 208 -5.38 -25.01 -20.48
C ASP A 208 -5.84 -23.56 -20.71
N GLY A 209 -5.17 -22.60 -20.12
CA GLY A 209 -5.45 -21.17 -20.24
C GLY A 209 -4.37 -20.28 -19.65
N LEU A 210 -4.47 -18.98 -19.90
CA LEU A 210 -3.55 -17.96 -19.41
C LEU A 210 -4.29 -16.95 -18.52
N LEU A 211 -3.63 -16.58 -17.43
CA LEU A 211 -4.00 -15.45 -16.59
C LEU A 211 -2.92 -14.37 -16.74
N ILE A 212 -3.28 -13.28 -17.42
CA ILE A 212 -2.42 -12.13 -17.64
C ILE A 212 -2.94 -10.99 -16.75
N GLY A 213 -2.19 -10.63 -15.73
CA GLY A 213 -2.55 -9.60 -14.77
C GLY A 213 -2.29 -8.18 -15.28
N GLY A 214 -2.40 -7.22 -14.37
CA GLY A 214 -1.96 -5.85 -14.61
C GLY A 214 -0.46 -5.67 -14.46
N GLY A 215 0.02 -4.49 -14.83
CA GLY A 215 1.43 -4.12 -14.74
C GLY A 215 1.71 -2.88 -15.58
N PHE A 216 2.93 -2.80 -16.11
CA PHE A 216 3.39 -1.72 -16.99
C PHE A 216 3.90 -2.28 -18.35
N PRO A 217 3.08 -3.02 -19.11
CA PRO A 217 3.51 -3.62 -20.37
C PRO A 217 3.97 -2.58 -21.40
N GLU A 218 3.49 -1.33 -21.30
CA GLU A 218 3.91 -0.23 -22.17
C GLU A 218 5.40 0.12 -22.05
N MET A 219 6.04 -0.29 -20.98
CA MET A 219 7.48 -0.09 -20.76
C MET A 219 8.33 -1.14 -21.45
N PHE A 220 7.72 -2.24 -21.89
CA PHE A 220 8.40 -3.45 -22.42
C PHE A 220 7.86 -3.83 -23.81
N LEU A 221 7.36 -2.86 -24.58
CA LEU A 221 6.72 -3.12 -25.88
C LEU A 221 7.64 -3.78 -26.87
N GLN A 222 8.93 -3.43 -26.88
CA GLN A 222 9.91 -4.01 -27.83
C GLN A 222 10.23 -5.46 -27.47
N GLU A 223 10.40 -5.73 -26.18
CA GLU A 223 10.66 -7.08 -25.68
C GLU A 223 9.46 -8.00 -25.87
N LEU A 224 8.25 -7.48 -25.60
CA LEU A 224 6.99 -8.21 -25.82
C LEU A 224 6.74 -8.48 -27.31
N GLU A 225 7.03 -7.50 -28.20
CA GLU A 225 6.90 -7.68 -29.65
C GLU A 225 7.92 -8.71 -30.19
N ALA A 226 9.12 -8.75 -29.60
CA ALA A 226 10.17 -9.67 -30.02
C ALA A 226 9.95 -11.12 -29.56
N ASN A 227 9.06 -11.35 -28.61
CA ASN A 227 8.74 -12.68 -28.11
C ASN A 227 7.71 -13.34 -29.04
N GLU A 228 8.13 -14.36 -29.78
CA GLU A 228 7.31 -15.12 -30.73
C GLU A 228 6.61 -16.34 -30.09
N THR A 229 6.54 -16.43 -28.76
CA THR A 229 6.01 -17.57 -27.99
C THR A 229 4.48 -17.62 -28.01
#